data_141127facd8264f1ccd1c495c90f7093
#
_entry.id   141127facd8264f1ccd1c495c90f7093
#
_cell.length_a   1.000
_cell.length_b   1.000
_cell.length_c   1.000
_cell.angle_alpha   90.00
_cell.angle_beta   90.00
_cell.angle_gamma   90.00
#
_symmetry.space_group_name_H-M   'P 1'
#
loop_
_entity.id
_entity.type
_entity.pdbx_description
1 polymer ?
#
loop_
_entity_poly.entity_id
_entity_poly.type
_entity_poly.pdbx_seq_one_letter_code
_entity_poly.pdbx_strand_id
1 'polypeptide(L)'
;FIRLSLLKPNKIWTILQNPLKKIKGIFFLLVLIISIPNFLRANEFIGKIAENIKVVEQKFPELSVKDGKLVADQQSGFLYRSDAFNVLFDPTGKSTDNDVSAESNQGIPTIAFLQDHMALDTVLNSAKISYSDIGELNKEMIHQYIQEFNANLWMVLLGVMLFMFVYN
;
A
#
# COMPACT_ATOMS: atom_id res chain seq x y z
N PHE A 1 -22.88 16.71 23.39
CA PHE A 1 -24.19 17.25 22.94
C PHE A 1 -23.92 18.18 21.76
N ILE A 2 -23.82 17.64 20.52
CA ILE A 2 -23.82 18.44 19.29
C ILE A 2 -25.24 18.98 19.15
N ARG A 3 -25.40 20.30 19.21
CA ARG A 3 -26.70 20.97 18.96
C ARG A 3 -27.12 20.64 17.51
N LEU A 4 -28.12 19.80 17.35
CA LEU A 4 -28.88 19.54 16.11
C LEU A 4 -29.66 20.80 15.64
N SER A 5 -29.14 22.00 15.91
CA SER A 5 -29.76 23.28 15.61
C SER A 5 -29.64 23.72 14.15
N LEU A 6 -28.97 22.94 13.31
CA LEU A 6 -28.75 23.28 11.89
C LEU A 6 -29.88 22.80 10.96
N LEU A 7 -30.79 21.97 11.42
CA LEU A 7 -31.95 21.52 10.62
C LEU A 7 -33.23 22.21 11.11
N LYS A 8 -33.86 22.96 10.22
CA LYS A 8 -35.17 23.59 10.50
C LYS A 8 -36.15 22.52 10.96
N PRO A 9 -36.88 22.74 12.07
CA PRO A 9 -37.77 21.75 12.69
C PRO A 9 -38.80 21.11 11.72
N ASN A 10 -39.27 21.89 10.76
CA ASN A 10 -40.26 21.46 9.76
C ASN A 10 -39.69 20.44 8.76
N LYS A 11 -38.39 20.45 8.50
CA LYS A 11 -37.75 19.43 7.64
C LYS A 11 -37.47 18.13 8.40
N ILE A 12 -37.26 18.19 9.70
CA ILE A 12 -37.13 17.00 10.55
C ILE A 12 -38.43 16.22 10.56
N TRP A 13 -39.59 16.88 10.67
CA TRP A 13 -40.90 16.22 10.66
C TRP A 13 -41.22 15.51 9.34
N THR A 14 -40.87 16.08 8.19
CA THR A 14 -41.06 15.43 6.87
C THR A 14 -40.20 14.19 6.70
N ILE A 15 -39.00 14.21 7.26
CA ILE A 15 -38.10 13.03 7.27
C ILE A 15 -38.65 11.97 8.23
N LEU A 16 -39.28 12.39 9.35
CA LEU A 16 -39.85 11.52 10.35
C LEU A 16 -41.12 10.83 9.89
N GLN A 17 -41.87 11.38 8.94
CA GLN A 17 -43.09 10.80 8.38
C GLN A 17 -42.89 9.68 7.37
N ASN A 18 -41.67 9.51 6.85
CA ASN A 18 -41.35 8.48 5.86
C ASN A 18 -40.33 7.48 6.43
N PRO A 19 -40.82 6.38 7.10
CA PRO A 19 -39.95 5.49 7.89
C PRO A 19 -38.80 4.89 7.12
N LEU A 20 -38.99 4.55 5.82
CA LEU A 20 -37.92 3.98 4.96
C LEU A 20 -36.85 5.00 4.59
N LYS A 21 -37.21 6.25 4.28
CA LYS A 21 -36.24 7.31 4.00
C LYS A 21 -35.47 7.71 5.27
N LYS A 22 -36.10 7.63 6.40
CA LYS A 22 -35.55 7.90 7.72
C LYS A 22 -34.47 6.89 8.10
N ILE A 23 -34.78 5.59 7.97
CA ILE A 23 -33.85 4.51 8.25
C ILE A 23 -32.63 4.60 7.35
N LYS A 24 -32.81 4.84 6.05
CA LYS A 24 -31.70 5.04 5.10
C LYS A 24 -30.83 6.25 5.45
N GLY A 25 -31.43 7.36 5.85
CA GLY A 25 -30.70 8.57 6.25
C GLY A 25 -29.89 8.40 7.53
N ILE A 26 -30.46 7.73 8.54
CA ILE A 26 -29.77 7.43 9.80
C ILE A 26 -28.64 6.42 9.55
N PHE A 27 -28.89 5.38 8.76
CA PHE A 27 -27.91 4.39 8.40
C PHE A 27 -26.73 5.03 7.62
N PHE A 28 -27.02 5.89 6.63
CA PHE A 28 -25.98 6.64 5.90
C PHE A 28 -25.14 7.51 6.84
N LEU A 29 -25.76 8.21 7.77
CA LEU A 29 -25.06 9.06 8.73
C LEU A 29 -24.20 8.24 9.71
N LEU A 30 -24.68 7.08 10.14
CA LEU A 30 -23.93 6.13 10.98
C LEU A 30 -22.71 5.59 10.24
N VAL A 31 -22.89 5.15 8.99
CA VAL A 31 -21.80 4.67 8.13
C VAL A 31 -20.77 5.77 7.93
N LEU A 32 -21.18 7.01 7.66
CA LEU A 32 -20.29 8.15 7.51
C LEU A 32 -19.47 8.42 8.79
N ILE A 33 -20.12 8.41 9.96
CA ILE A 33 -19.43 8.61 11.25
C ILE A 33 -18.41 7.50 11.53
N ILE A 34 -18.74 6.24 11.22
CA ILE A 34 -17.83 5.10 11.42
C ILE A 34 -16.69 5.11 10.40
N SER A 35 -16.95 5.60 9.18
CA SER A 35 -15.95 5.62 8.10
C SER A 35 -14.88 6.70 8.29
N ILE A 36 -15.19 7.84 8.95
CA ILE A 36 -14.24 8.93 9.15
C ILE A 36 -12.95 8.48 9.88
N PRO A 37 -13.01 7.81 11.04
CA PRO A 37 -11.79 7.36 11.73
C PRO A 37 -10.98 6.37 10.91
N ASN A 38 -11.64 5.46 10.18
CA ASN A 38 -10.98 4.49 9.33
C ASN A 38 -10.29 5.16 8.13
N PHE A 39 -10.92 6.18 7.56
CA PHE A 39 -10.31 7.00 6.50
C PHE A 39 -9.06 7.73 6.98
N LEU A 40 -9.12 8.36 8.16
CA LEU A 40 -7.98 9.06 8.73
C LEU A 40 -6.80 8.11 8.98
N ARG A 41 -7.06 6.91 9.51
CA ARG A 41 -6.04 5.88 9.71
C ARG A 41 -5.45 5.37 8.39
N ALA A 42 -6.31 5.13 7.40
CA ALA A 42 -5.86 4.70 6.06
C ALA A 42 -4.99 5.79 5.40
N ASN A 43 -5.37 7.05 5.49
CA ASN A 43 -4.59 8.17 4.96
C ASN A 43 -3.23 8.31 5.65
N GLU A 44 -3.18 8.16 6.98
CA GLU A 44 -1.92 8.16 7.73
C GLU A 44 -1.02 6.99 7.33
N PHE A 45 -1.59 5.79 7.20
CA PHE A 45 -0.86 4.59 6.77
C PHE A 45 -0.28 4.76 5.36
N ILE A 46 -1.08 5.28 4.43
CA ILE A 46 -0.63 5.57 3.06
C ILE A 46 0.48 6.61 3.04
N GLY A 47 0.37 7.67 3.86
CA GLY A 47 1.42 8.67 4.00
C GLY A 47 2.74 8.05 4.45
N LYS A 48 2.72 7.17 5.45
CA LYS A 48 3.90 6.43 5.90
C LYS A 48 4.49 5.54 4.81
N ILE A 49 3.66 4.85 4.03
CA ILE A 49 4.14 4.06 2.89
C ILE A 49 4.87 4.96 1.89
N ALA A 50 4.28 6.08 1.50
CA ALA A 50 4.88 7.01 0.55
C ALA A 50 6.23 7.59 1.04
N GLU A 51 6.34 7.91 2.32
CA GLU A 51 7.59 8.36 2.93
C GLU A 51 8.65 7.25 2.92
N ASN A 52 8.28 6.04 3.33
CA ASN A 52 9.20 4.90 3.34
C ASN A 52 9.69 4.53 1.93
N ILE A 53 8.83 4.61 0.92
CA ILE A 53 9.20 4.38 -0.48
C ILE A 53 10.27 5.37 -0.93
N LYS A 54 10.15 6.67 -0.60
CA LYS A 54 11.17 7.67 -0.92
C LYS A 54 12.52 7.37 -0.28
N VAL A 55 12.51 6.90 0.97
CA VAL A 55 13.75 6.51 1.68
C VAL A 55 14.40 5.30 1.00
N VAL A 56 13.60 4.32 0.61
CA VAL A 56 14.09 3.13 -0.12
C VAL A 56 14.66 3.52 -1.47
N GLU A 57 13.94 4.35 -2.23
CA GLU A 57 14.37 4.84 -3.54
C GLU A 57 15.76 5.48 -3.49
N GLN A 58 16.03 6.30 -2.48
CA GLN A 58 17.33 6.93 -2.29
C GLN A 58 18.47 5.93 -1.99
N LYS A 59 18.12 4.75 -1.45
CA LYS A 59 19.10 3.70 -1.15
C LYS A 59 19.42 2.81 -2.34
N PHE A 60 18.55 2.76 -3.36
CA PHE A 60 18.83 1.97 -4.55
C PHE A 60 20.05 2.52 -5.30
N PRO A 61 21.07 1.68 -5.53
CA PRO A 61 22.19 2.05 -6.39
C PRO A 61 21.73 2.13 -7.86
N GLU A 62 22.62 2.53 -8.74
CA GLU A 62 22.44 2.29 -10.16
C GLU A 62 22.40 0.78 -10.41
N LEU A 63 21.34 0.33 -11.07
CA LEU A 63 21.09 -1.09 -11.30
C LEU A 63 20.60 -1.32 -12.73
N SER A 64 20.83 -2.53 -13.21
CA SER A 64 20.34 -2.99 -14.50
C SER A 64 20.16 -4.51 -14.47
N VAL A 65 19.35 -5.04 -15.38
CA VAL A 65 19.26 -6.47 -15.61
C VAL A 65 20.13 -6.82 -16.83
N LYS A 66 21.05 -7.78 -16.67
CA LYS A 66 21.89 -8.33 -17.74
C LYS A 66 21.83 -9.85 -17.68
N ASP A 67 21.50 -10.47 -18.79
CA ASP A 67 21.40 -11.93 -18.92
C ASP A 67 20.46 -12.56 -17.86
N GLY A 68 19.34 -11.88 -17.57
CA GLY A 68 18.37 -12.32 -16.57
C GLY A 68 18.83 -12.19 -15.11
N LYS A 69 19.91 -11.46 -14.86
CA LYS A 69 20.45 -11.23 -13.51
C LYS A 69 20.52 -9.76 -13.18
N LEU A 70 20.22 -9.47 -11.92
CA LEU A 70 20.36 -8.12 -11.36
C LEU A 70 21.84 -7.79 -11.18
N VAL A 71 22.27 -6.68 -11.76
CA VAL A 71 23.61 -6.12 -11.64
C VAL A 71 23.49 -4.71 -11.06
N ALA A 72 24.33 -4.39 -10.10
CA ALA A 72 24.39 -3.06 -9.50
C ALA A 72 25.83 -2.59 -9.38
N ASP A 73 26.02 -1.28 -9.41
CA ASP A 73 27.35 -0.67 -9.25
C ASP A 73 27.94 -0.92 -7.86
N GLN A 74 27.06 -1.02 -6.85
CA GLN A 74 27.46 -1.41 -5.51
C GLN A 74 27.23 -2.91 -5.33
N GLN A 75 28.32 -3.62 -5.01
CA GLN A 75 28.28 -5.06 -4.70
C GLN A 75 27.73 -5.39 -3.31
N SER A 76 27.27 -4.41 -2.56
CA SER A 76 26.69 -4.62 -1.23
C SER A 76 25.17 -4.56 -1.29
N GLY A 77 24.52 -5.65 -0.90
CA GLY A 77 23.10 -5.65 -0.64
C GLY A 77 22.71 -4.77 0.56
N PHE A 78 21.45 -4.45 0.68
CA PHE A 78 20.90 -3.78 1.86
C PHE A 78 19.56 -4.40 2.25
N LEU A 79 19.23 -4.28 3.53
CA LEU A 79 17.92 -4.59 4.06
C LEU A 79 17.33 -3.31 4.68
N TYR A 80 16.17 -2.91 4.20
CA TYR A 80 15.38 -1.83 4.75
C TYR A 80 14.16 -2.41 5.45
N ARG A 81 13.94 -2.02 6.71
CA ARG A 81 12.78 -2.42 7.51
C ARG A 81 11.95 -1.20 7.88
N SER A 82 10.63 -1.32 7.76
CA SER A 82 9.67 -0.33 8.23
C SER A 82 8.45 -1.02 8.83
N ASP A 83 7.55 -0.25 9.42
CA ASP A 83 6.29 -0.77 9.97
C ASP A 83 5.29 -1.21 8.87
N ALA A 84 5.53 -0.82 7.62
CA ALA A 84 4.60 -1.08 6.52
C ALA A 84 5.08 -2.19 5.58
N PHE A 85 6.38 -2.23 5.29
CA PHE A 85 7.00 -3.22 4.40
C PHE A 85 8.51 -3.28 4.61
N ASN A 86 9.11 -4.41 4.25
CA ASN A 86 10.56 -4.58 4.19
C ASN A 86 11.02 -4.61 2.72
N VAL A 87 12.24 -4.14 2.47
CA VAL A 87 12.90 -4.28 1.16
C VAL A 87 14.27 -4.91 1.36
N LEU A 88 14.45 -6.07 0.75
CA LEU A 88 15.74 -6.76 0.67
C LEU A 88 16.30 -6.56 -0.76
N PHE A 89 17.47 -5.99 -0.86
CA PHE A 89 18.19 -5.83 -2.12
C PHE A 89 19.50 -6.59 -2.04
N ASP A 90 19.69 -7.61 -2.88
CA ASP A 90 20.92 -8.39 -2.92
C ASP A 90 21.28 -8.83 -4.35
N PRO A 91 22.07 -8.02 -5.07
CA PRO A 91 22.57 -8.38 -6.40
C PRO A 91 23.70 -9.42 -6.36
N THR A 92 24.19 -9.79 -5.17
CA THR A 92 25.35 -10.70 -5.04
C THR A 92 24.96 -12.18 -5.01
N GLY A 93 23.69 -12.48 -4.81
CA GLY A 93 23.18 -13.85 -4.70
C GLY A 93 23.49 -14.54 -3.36
N LYS A 94 23.81 -13.79 -2.31
CA LYS A 94 24.01 -14.34 -0.97
C LYS A 94 22.70 -14.62 -0.26
N SER A 95 21.69 -13.77 -0.51
CA SER A 95 20.36 -13.93 0.05
C SER A 95 19.53 -14.90 -0.77
N THR A 96 18.70 -15.66 -0.07
CA THR A 96 17.83 -16.70 -0.63
C THR A 96 16.36 -16.39 -0.32
N ASP A 97 15.44 -17.13 -0.92
CA ASP A 97 14.02 -17.05 -0.60
C ASP A 97 13.71 -17.31 0.89
N ASN A 98 14.53 -18.14 1.53
CA ASN A 98 14.36 -18.40 2.98
C ASN A 98 14.64 -17.12 3.79
N ASP A 99 15.58 -16.30 3.36
CA ASP A 99 15.88 -15.02 4.03
C ASP A 99 14.71 -14.04 3.81
N VAL A 100 14.09 -14.03 2.61
CA VAL A 100 12.89 -13.23 2.32
C VAL A 100 11.73 -13.66 3.21
N SER A 101 11.48 -14.96 3.30
CA SER A 101 10.41 -15.51 4.15
C SER A 101 10.68 -15.29 5.64
N ALA A 102 11.92 -15.32 6.07
CA ALA A 102 12.27 -15.01 7.46
C ALA A 102 11.93 -13.56 7.84
N GLU A 103 12.11 -12.63 6.92
CA GLU A 103 11.73 -11.22 7.13
C GLU A 103 10.21 -11.02 7.10
N SER A 104 9.48 -11.73 6.25
CA SER A 104 8.01 -11.61 6.14
C SER A 104 7.27 -12.31 7.30
N ASN A 105 7.87 -13.31 7.93
CA ASN A 105 7.30 -14.03 9.08
C ASN A 105 7.04 -13.14 10.32
N GLN A 106 7.54 -11.91 10.31
CA GLN A 106 7.22 -10.89 11.30
C GLN A 106 5.86 -10.21 11.08
N GLY A 107 5.10 -10.64 10.08
CA GLY A 107 3.79 -10.06 9.74
C GLY A 107 3.87 -8.84 8.82
N ILE A 108 5.05 -8.49 8.33
CA ILE A 108 5.30 -7.34 7.47
C ILE A 108 5.67 -7.86 6.07
N PRO A 109 4.98 -7.43 4.99
CA PRO A 109 5.29 -7.85 3.64
C PRO A 109 6.73 -7.48 3.27
N THR A 110 7.44 -8.41 2.62
CA THR A 110 8.82 -8.22 2.18
C THR A 110 8.91 -8.27 0.67
N ILE A 111 9.48 -7.24 0.06
CA ILE A 111 9.81 -7.16 -1.35
C ILE A 111 11.32 -7.40 -1.47
N ALA A 112 11.72 -8.39 -2.25
CA ALA A 112 13.13 -8.71 -2.44
C ALA A 112 13.53 -8.56 -3.91
N PHE A 113 14.68 -7.94 -4.11
CA PHE A 113 15.39 -7.85 -5.37
C PHE A 113 16.63 -8.73 -5.23
N LEU A 114 16.51 -10.00 -5.57
CA LEU A 114 17.57 -10.97 -5.52
C LEU A 114 18.36 -10.99 -6.85
N GLN A 115 19.43 -11.74 -6.93
CA GLN A 115 20.28 -11.74 -8.13
C GLN A 115 19.56 -12.21 -9.40
N ASP A 116 18.69 -13.21 -9.29
CA ASP A 116 18.06 -13.91 -10.42
C ASP A 116 16.55 -13.65 -10.57
N HIS A 117 15.90 -13.10 -9.53
CA HIS A 117 14.48 -12.82 -9.55
C HIS A 117 14.08 -11.77 -8.52
N MET A 118 12.88 -11.22 -8.70
CA MET A 118 12.18 -10.47 -7.66
C MET A 118 11.27 -11.43 -6.89
N ALA A 119 11.17 -11.24 -5.58
CA ALA A 119 10.24 -11.96 -4.73
C ALA A 119 9.37 -10.96 -3.95
N LEU A 120 8.09 -11.28 -3.83
CA LEU A 120 7.17 -10.63 -2.92
C LEU A 120 6.69 -11.70 -1.95
N ASP A 121 6.98 -11.55 -0.69
CA ASP A 121 6.51 -12.47 0.34
C ASP A 121 5.64 -11.73 1.35
N THR A 122 4.50 -12.31 1.63
CA THR A 122 3.53 -11.83 2.62
C THR A 122 3.19 -13.01 3.54
N VAL A 123 2.60 -12.74 4.69
CA VAL A 123 2.16 -13.80 5.62
C VAL A 123 1.21 -14.81 4.97
N LEU A 124 0.49 -14.41 3.92
CA LEU A 124 -0.55 -15.22 3.30
C LEU A 124 -0.13 -15.85 1.97
N ASN A 125 0.82 -15.26 1.27
CA ASN A 125 1.20 -15.67 -0.08
C ASN A 125 2.60 -15.18 -0.45
N SER A 126 3.27 -15.95 -1.30
CA SER A 126 4.54 -15.56 -1.93
C SER A 126 4.42 -15.59 -3.45
N ALA A 127 5.05 -14.64 -4.11
CA ALA A 127 5.14 -14.54 -5.56
C ALA A 127 6.59 -14.30 -5.98
N LYS A 128 6.99 -14.91 -7.09
CA LYS A 128 8.31 -14.73 -7.71
C LYS A 128 8.15 -14.31 -9.14
N ILE A 129 8.97 -13.38 -9.58
CA ILE A 129 8.96 -12.86 -10.93
C ILE A 129 10.40 -12.88 -11.43
N SER A 130 10.66 -13.67 -12.48
CA SER A 130 11.98 -13.72 -13.11
C SER A 130 12.28 -12.39 -13.81
N TYR A 131 13.54 -11.96 -13.78
CA TYR A 131 13.94 -10.78 -14.54
C TYR A 131 13.84 -10.98 -16.06
N SER A 132 13.88 -12.23 -16.54
CA SER A 132 13.60 -12.54 -17.94
C SER A 132 12.17 -12.18 -18.37
N ASP A 133 11.23 -12.19 -17.44
CA ASP A 133 9.81 -11.89 -17.69
C ASP A 133 9.50 -10.38 -17.59
N ILE A 134 10.34 -9.65 -16.85
CA ILE A 134 10.20 -8.19 -16.68
C ILE A 134 10.83 -7.44 -17.87
N GLY A 135 11.85 -8.03 -18.51
CA GLY A 135 12.64 -7.38 -19.54
C GLY A 135 13.69 -6.44 -18.96
N GLU A 136 13.65 -5.17 -19.35
CA GLU A 136 14.56 -4.17 -18.80
C GLU A 136 14.09 -3.70 -17.42
N LEU A 137 15.00 -3.70 -16.46
CA LEU A 137 14.78 -3.09 -15.14
C LEU A 137 15.99 -2.20 -14.86
N ASN A 138 15.74 -0.92 -14.65
CA ASN A 138 16.76 0.05 -14.28
C ASN A 138 16.20 1.01 -13.21
N LYS A 139 17.05 1.87 -12.67
CA LYS A 139 16.69 2.80 -11.62
C LYS A 139 15.61 3.80 -12.05
N GLU A 140 15.67 4.27 -13.29
CA GLU A 140 14.70 5.19 -13.86
C GLU A 140 13.30 4.56 -13.91
N MET A 141 13.21 3.30 -14.31
CA MET A 141 11.94 2.57 -14.32
C MET A 141 11.39 2.39 -12.90
N ILE A 142 12.23 2.04 -11.93
CA ILE A 142 11.80 1.96 -10.52
C ILE A 142 11.28 3.32 -10.07
N HIS A 143 11.99 4.40 -10.38
CA HIS A 143 11.56 5.76 -10.06
C HIS A 143 10.20 6.09 -10.71
N GLN A 144 10.01 5.77 -11.98
CA GLN A 144 8.75 5.99 -12.69
C GLN A 144 7.61 5.20 -12.06
N TYR A 145 7.79 3.91 -11.77
CA TYR A 145 6.76 3.10 -11.10
C TYR A 145 6.40 3.64 -9.71
N ILE A 146 7.38 4.11 -8.96
CA ILE A 146 7.14 4.75 -7.66
C ILE A 146 6.33 6.03 -7.81
N GLN A 147 6.63 6.86 -8.81
CA GLN A 147 5.86 8.08 -9.08
C GLN A 147 4.42 7.76 -9.51
N GLU A 148 4.22 6.80 -10.41
CA GLU A 148 2.90 6.35 -10.84
C GLU A 148 2.10 5.74 -9.67
N PHE A 149 2.74 4.94 -8.84
CA PHE A 149 2.13 4.40 -7.62
C PHE A 149 1.68 5.52 -6.69
N ASN A 150 2.55 6.48 -6.38
CA ASN A 150 2.23 7.62 -5.53
C ASN A 150 1.11 8.49 -6.11
N ALA A 151 1.11 8.73 -7.42
CA ALA A 151 0.05 9.48 -8.10
C ALA A 151 -1.31 8.77 -8.02
N ASN A 152 -1.32 7.43 -7.98
CA ASN A 152 -2.53 6.62 -7.94
C ASN A 152 -2.95 6.19 -6.52
N LEU A 153 -2.16 6.50 -5.50
CA LEU A 153 -2.44 6.12 -4.10
C LEU A 153 -3.82 6.60 -3.62
N TRP A 154 -4.26 7.79 -4.03
CA TRP A 154 -5.57 8.32 -3.70
C TRP A 154 -6.72 7.47 -4.30
N MET A 155 -6.54 6.88 -5.50
CA MET A 155 -7.52 5.98 -6.10
C MET A 155 -7.64 4.67 -5.33
N VAL A 156 -6.51 4.14 -4.84
CA VAL A 156 -6.50 2.97 -3.96
C VAL A 156 -7.27 3.26 -2.68
N LEU A 157 -7.04 4.43 -2.08
CA LEU A 157 -7.74 4.88 -0.88
C LEU A 157 -9.24 4.99 -1.10
N LEU A 158 -9.64 5.54 -2.24
CA LEU A 158 -11.04 5.67 -2.64
C LEU A 158 -11.67 4.29 -2.87
N GLY A 159 -10.94 3.36 -3.49
CA GLY A 159 -11.36 1.96 -3.67
C GLY A 159 -11.56 1.23 -2.33
N VAL A 160 -10.63 1.39 -1.38
CA VAL A 160 -10.76 0.83 -0.03
C VAL A 160 -11.97 1.42 0.70
N MET A 161 -12.20 2.73 0.59
CA MET A 161 -13.39 3.37 1.17
C MET A 161 -14.68 2.82 0.59
N LEU A 162 -14.77 2.71 -0.73
CA LEU A 162 -15.95 2.13 -1.40
C LEU A 162 -16.17 0.68 -1.00
N PHE A 163 -15.10 -0.10 -0.91
CA PHE A 163 -15.16 -1.48 -0.45
C PHE A 163 -15.68 -1.57 0.99
N MET A 164 -15.14 -0.77 1.91
CA MET A 164 -15.63 -0.71 3.29
C MET A 164 -17.09 -0.25 3.38
N PHE A 165 -17.51 0.64 2.47
CA PHE A 165 -18.90 1.11 2.40
C PHE A 165 -19.88 0.03 1.92
N VAL A 166 -19.45 -0.86 1.04
CA VAL A 166 -20.29 -1.93 0.47
C VAL A 166 -20.36 -3.14 1.41
N TYR A 167 -19.29 -3.41 2.18
CA TYR A 167 -19.19 -4.60 3.03
C TYR A 167 -19.55 -4.38 4.51
N ASN A 168 -19.85 -3.13 4.92
CA ASN A 168 -20.46 -2.82 6.21
C ASN A 168 -21.97 -2.54 6.05
#